data_537d35fd8316ee013d00b0fbe6e93427
#
_entry.id   537d35fd8316ee013d00b0fbe6e93427
#
_cell.length_a   1.000
_cell.length_b   1.000
_cell.length_c   1.000
_cell.angle_alpha   90.00
_cell.angle_beta   90.00
_cell.angle_gamma   90.00
#
_symmetry.space_group_name_H-M   'P 1'
#
loop_
_entity.id
_entity.type
_entity.pdbx_description
1 polymer ?
#
loop_
_entity_poly.entity_id
_entity_poly.type
_entity_poly.pdbx_seq_one_letter_code
_entity_poly.pdbx_strand_id
1 'polypeptide(L)'
;MTVTVGPEAGAVPVGSGGPRNVEFAQFFRAEHSKLIRFVMATGAGGDEAAEIAQVTFVKAFESWDVIRVPRAWIRRVAVNELTAARQAARRQTPHATLPDAPVPVSTALAVELTEEARQVLAALQELPPRQRQVMAWIIDGFGAAEIARELGVSPESVRQSYAKARKNLGRFYGRRKKR
;
A
#
# COMPACT_ATOMS: atom_id res chain seq x y z
N MET A 1 -3.48 -45.11 46.25
CA MET A 1 -2.89 -44.79 44.96
C MET A 1 -3.53 -43.53 44.43
N THR A 2 -2.88 -42.43 44.67
CA THR A 2 -3.42 -41.09 44.33
C THR A 2 -2.52 -40.51 43.25
N VAL A 3 -3.04 -40.37 42.03
CA VAL A 3 -2.30 -39.78 40.90
C VAL A 3 -2.60 -38.27 40.92
N THR A 4 -1.58 -37.48 41.21
CA THR A 4 -1.63 -36.04 41.16
C THR A 4 -1.29 -35.63 39.71
N VAL A 5 -2.29 -35.11 38.99
CA VAL A 5 -2.11 -34.44 37.70
C VAL A 5 -1.83 -32.97 37.98
N GLY A 6 -0.63 -32.53 37.78
CA GLY A 6 -0.26 -31.12 37.77
C GLY A 6 -0.57 -30.49 36.42
N PRO A 7 -1.11 -29.24 36.36
CA PRO A 7 -1.27 -28.50 35.13
C PRO A 7 -0.01 -27.67 34.90
N GLU A 8 0.90 -28.12 34.07
CA GLU A 8 1.88 -27.26 33.46
C GLU A 8 1.30 -26.70 32.15
N ALA A 9 0.51 -25.64 32.28
CA ALA A 9 0.25 -24.76 31.16
C ALA A 9 1.57 -24.05 30.82
N GLY A 10 2.25 -24.54 29.79
CA GLY A 10 3.42 -23.90 29.23
C GLY A 10 3.08 -22.47 28.81
N ALA A 11 3.45 -21.51 29.65
CA ALA A 11 3.52 -20.12 29.28
C ALA A 11 4.57 -20.03 28.14
N VAL A 12 4.11 -19.80 26.92
CA VAL A 12 4.98 -19.41 25.82
C VAL A 12 5.71 -18.16 26.30
N PRO A 13 7.05 -18.15 26.42
CA PRO A 13 7.75 -16.93 26.78
C PRO A 13 7.48 -15.91 25.66
N VAL A 14 6.77 -14.84 26.01
CA VAL A 14 6.77 -13.63 25.21
C VAL A 14 8.21 -13.11 25.26
N GLY A 15 9.00 -13.57 24.27
CA GLY A 15 10.40 -13.26 24.16
C GLY A 15 10.56 -11.75 24.19
N SER A 16 11.36 -11.25 25.14
CA SER A 16 11.90 -9.91 25.17
C SER A 16 12.52 -9.63 23.80
N GLY A 17 11.76 -8.97 22.93
CA GLY A 17 12.20 -8.66 21.57
C GLY A 17 13.46 -7.82 21.66
N GLY A 18 14.57 -8.32 21.10
CA GLY A 18 15.80 -7.58 21.01
C GLY A 18 15.59 -6.22 20.32
N PRO A 19 16.60 -5.33 20.33
CA PRO A 19 16.50 -3.96 19.77
C PRO A 19 15.86 -3.91 18.38
N ARG A 20 16.18 -4.87 17.53
CA ARG A 20 15.59 -5.06 16.18
C ARG A 20 14.06 -5.15 16.18
N ASN A 21 13.52 -5.98 17.09
CA ASN A 21 12.06 -6.19 17.16
C ASN A 21 11.34 -4.94 17.65
N VAL A 22 11.96 -4.19 18.56
CA VAL A 22 11.41 -2.92 19.07
C VAL A 22 11.39 -1.87 17.97
N GLU A 23 12.50 -1.72 17.23
CA GLU A 23 12.63 -0.78 16.11
C GLU A 23 11.62 -1.10 15.00
N PHE A 24 11.55 -2.37 14.58
CA PHE A 24 10.56 -2.79 13.59
C PHE A 24 9.12 -2.56 14.07
N ALA A 25 8.80 -2.87 15.32
CA ALA A 25 7.46 -2.65 15.86
C ALA A 25 7.06 -1.16 15.90
N GLN A 26 8.01 -0.26 16.16
CA GLN A 26 7.79 1.18 16.06
C GLN A 26 7.53 1.61 14.62
N PHE A 27 8.35 1.14 13.69
CA PHE A 27 8.19 1.38 12.26
C PHE A 27 6.84 0.85 11.74
N PHE A 28 6.49 -0.38 12.09
CA PHE A 28 5.21 -0.98 11.73
C PHE A 28 4.03 -0.12 12.19
N ARG A 29 3.99 0.27 13.47
CA ARG A 29 2.92 1.13 14.00
C ARG A 29 2.83 2.48 13.28
N ALA A 30 3.97 3.07 12.94
CA ALA A 30 4.03 4.37 12.26
C ALA A 30 3.61 4.32 10.79
N GLU A 31 3.83 3.18 10.11
CA GLU A 31 3.71 3.09 8.65
C GLU A 31 2.57 2.19 8.17
N HIS A 32 1.98 1.33 9.02
CA HIS A 32 0.97 0.33 8.62
C HIS A 32 -0.23 0.97 7.91
N SER A 33 -0.94 1.88 8.55
CA SER A 33 -2.12 2.53 7.95
C SER A 33 -1.75 3.42 6.75
N LYS A 34 -0.54 4.01 6.75
CA LYS A 34 -0.05 4.80 5.62
C LYS A 34 0.21 3.92 4.40
N LEU A 35 0.81 2.73 4.61
CA LEU A 35 1.05 1.78 3.52
C LEU A 35 -0.26 1.31 2.90
N ILE A 36 -1.26 0.97 3.70
CA ILE A 36 -2.58 0.57 3.19
C ILE A 36 -3.17 1.70 2.33
N ARG A 37 -3.20 2.94 2.83
CA ARG A 37 -3.70 4.09 2.05
C ARG A 37 -2.89 4.32 0.77
N PHE A 38 -1.58 4.15 0.83
CA PHE A 38 -0.71 4.24 -0.35
C PHE A 38 -1.08 3.19 -1.40
N VAL A 39 -1.27 1.93 -1.00
CA VAL A 39 -1.65 0.84 -1.91
C VAL A 39 -3.04 1.09 -2.51
N MET A 40 -4.00 1.58 -1.71
CA MET A 40 -5.30 2.01 -2.22
C MET A 40 -5.16 3.16 -3.24
N ALA A 41 -4.29 4.13 -2.99
CA ALA A 41 -4.02 5.23 -3.90
C ALA A 41 -3.41 4.75 -5.24
N THR A 42 -2.75 3.60 -5.27
CA THR A 42 -2.28 2.96 -6.52
C THR A 42 -3.36 2.14 -7.24
N GLY A 43 -4.56 2.03 -6.66
CA GLY A 43 -5.73 1.44 -7.29
C GLY A 43 -6.20 0.10 -6.71
N ALA A 44 -5.68 -0.32 -5.56
CA ALA A 44 -6.17 -1.48 -4.84
C ALA A 44 -7.49 -1.19 -4.10
N GLY A 45 -8.32 -2.20 -3.93
CA GLY A 45 -9.43 -2.17 -2.97
C GLY A 45 -8.91 -2.23 -1.53
N GLY A 46 -9.79 -1.96 -0.55
CA GLY A 46 -9.38 -1.92 0.86
C GLY A 46 -8.81 -3.24 1.36
N ASP A 47 -9.48 -4.35 1.07
CA ASP A 47 -9.07 -5.69 1.51
C ASP A 47 -7.78 -6.12 0.80
N GLU A 48 -7.70 -5.92 -0.53
CA GLU A 48 -6.49 -6.16 -1.33
C GLU A 48 -5.31 -5.35 -0.78
N ALA A 49 -5.53 -4.08 -0.43
CA ALA A 49 -4.49 -3.22 0.13
C ALA A 49 -4.01 -3.68 1.50
N ALA A 50 -4.92 -4.18 2.36
CA ALA A 50 -4.56 -4.73 3.66
C ALA A 50 -3.74 -6.01 3.54
N GLU A 51 -4.12 -6.94 2.66
CA GLU A 51 -3.36 -8.16 2.38
C GLU A 51 -1.95 -7.84 1.85
N ILE A 52 -1.87 -6.94 0.86
CA ILE A 52 -0.59 -6.49 0.29
C ILE A 52 0.30 -5.86 1.36
N ALA A 53 -0.27 -5.03 2.23
CA ALA A 53 0.47 -4.42 3.33
C ALA A 53 1.00 -5.48 4.30
N GLN A 54 0.19 -6.47 4.67
CA GLN A 54 0.60 -7.55 5.55
C GLN A 54 1.78 -8.35 4.97
N VAL A 55 1.66 -8.81 3.72
CA VAL A 55 2.75 -9.51 3.02
C VAL A 55 4.01 -8.65 2.95
N THR A 56 3.85 -7.37 2.65
CA THR A 56 4.97 -6.42 2.58
C THR A 56 5.70 -6.28 3.91
N PHE A 57 4.97 -6.17 5.02
CA PHE A 57 5.59 -6.06 6.35
C PHE A 57 6.27 -7.36 6.81
N VAL A 58 5.74 -8.53 6.43
CA VAL A 58 6.44 -9.81 6.67
C VAL A 58 7.80 -9.81 5.96
N LYS A 59 7.83 -9.48 4.66
CA LYS A 59 9.08 -9.37 3.89
C LYS A 59 10.04 -8.30 4.45
N ALA A 60 9.49 -7.19 4.94
CA ALA A 60 10.30 -6.15 5.56
C ALA A 60 10.92 -6.62 6.87
N PHE A 61 10.20 -7.38 7.68
CA PHE A 61 10.74 -7.96 8.91
C PHE A 61 11.86 -8.97 8.63
N GLU A 62 11.68 -9.85 7.65
CA GLU A 62 12.69 -10.82 7.24
C GLU A 62 13.99 -10.15 6.76
N SER A 63 13.86 -9.00 6.07
CA SER A 63 14.99 -8.27 5.48
C SER A 63 15.42 -7.03 6.28
N TRP A 64 14.93 -6.84 7.52
CA TRP A 64 15.04 -5.58 8.25
C TRP A 64 16.47 -5.06 8.38
N ASP A 65 17.42 -5.93 8.66
CA ASP A 65 18.80 -5.56 8.91
C ASP A 65 19.56 -5.04 7.66
N VAL A 66 19.04 -5.32 6.46
CA VAL A 66 19.67 -4.91 5.20
C VAL A 66 18.94 -3.78 4.49
N ILE A 67 17.76 -3.39 4.98
CA ILE A 67 16.98 -2.30 4.39
C ILE A 67 17.52 -0.95 4.82
N ARG A 68 18.08 -0.18 3.88
CA ARG A 68 18.65 1.15 4.17
C ARG A 68 17.61 2.26 4.27
N VAL A 69 16.54 2.19 3.49
CA VAL A 69 15.47 3.20 3.44
C VAL A 69 14.12 2.48 3.57
N PRO A 70 13.72 2.09 4.80
CA PRO A 70 12.58 1.21 5.02
C PRO A 70 11.28 1.75 4.41
N ARG A 71 11.03 3.05 4.54
CA ARG A 71 9.79 3.68 4.07
C ARG A 71 9.64 3.58 2.54
N ALA A 72 10.67 3.86 1.77
CA ALA A 72 10.64 3.72 0.31
C ALA A 72 10.59 2.25 -0.12
N TRP A 73 11.33 1.40 0.59
CA TRP A 73 11.40 -0.02 0.32
C TRP A 73 10.03 -0.70 0.41
N ILE A 74 9.26 -0.47 1.49
CA ILE A 74 7.93 -1.09 1.63
C ILE A 74 6.95 -0.59 0.57
N ARG A 75 7.02 0.67 0.11
CA ARG A 75 6.18 1.18 -0.99
C ARG A 75 6.49 0.48 -2.31
N ARG A 76 7.77 0.32 -2.61
CA ARG A 76 8.21 -0.40 -3.81
C ARG A 76 7.77 -1.86 -3.78
N VAL A 77 7.99 -2.55 -2.66
CA VAL A 77 7.58 -3.95 -2.52
C VAL A 77 6.06 -4.09 -2.64
N ALA A 78 5.28 -3.24 -1.98
CA ALA A 78 3.83 -3.28 -2.06
C ALA A 78 3.31 -3.09 -3.51
N VAL A 79 3.90 -2.18 -4.29
CA VAL A 79 3.55 -2.02 -5.72
C VAL A 79 3.89 -3.27 -6.53
N ASN A 80 5.01 -3.92 -6.23
CA ASN A 80 5.39 -5.16 -6.90
C ASN A 80 4.44 -6.30 -6.55
N GLU A 81 4.06 -6.46 -5.27
CA GLU A 81 3.09 -7.46 -4.81
C GLU A 81 1.73 -7.24 -5.49
N LEU A 82 1.23 -6.02 -5.51
CA LEU A 82 -0.02 -5.68 -6.20
C LEU A 82 0.02 -6.03 -7.69
N THR A 83 1.13 -5.72 -8.35
CA THR A 83 1.33 -6.04 -9.77
C THR A 83 1.35 -7.55 -10.00
N ALA A 84 2.06 -8.29 -9.16
CA ALA A 84 2.15 -9.75 -9.24
C ALA A 84 0.79 -10.41 -8.99
N ALA A 85 0.04 -9.98 -7.97
CA ALA A 85 -1.30 -10.48 -7.67
C ALA A 85 -2.25 -10.28 -8.86
N ARG A 86 -2.25 -9.11 -9.47
CA ARG A 86 -3.08 -8.80 -10.65
C ARG A 86 -2.69 -9.62 -11.87
N GLN A 87 -1.39 -9.86 -12.09
CA GLN A 87 -0.93 -10.72 -13.18
C GLN A 87 -1.35 -12.18 -12.94
N ALA A 88 -1.27 -12.68 -11.70
CA ALA A 88 -1.71 -14.02 -11.36
C ALA A 88 -3.22 -14.18 -11.59
N ALA A 89 -4.03 -13.24 -11.13
CA ALA A 89 -5.48 -13.24 -11.34
C ALA A 89 -5.86 -13.27 -12.84
N ARG A 90 -5.17 -12.48 -13.67
CA ARG A 90 -5.39 -12.48 -15.14
C ARG A 90 -5.04 -13.81 -15.81
N ARG A 91 -4.05 -14.55 -15.31
CA ARG A 91 -3.69 -15.87 -15.84
C ARG A 91 -4.71 -16.95 -15.48
N GLN A 92 -5.29 -16.84 -14.27
CA GLN A 92 -6.30 -17.79 -13.80
C GLN A 92 -7.68 -17.59 -14.46
N THR A 93 -7.97 -16.39 -15.00
CA THR A 93 -9.23 -16.07 -15.64
C THR A 93 -8.97 -15.41 -17.02
N PRO A 94 -8.61 -16.19 -18.06
CA PRO A 94 -8.18 -15.66 -19.36
C PRO A 94 -9.26 -14.83 -20.10
N HIS A 95 -10.53 -14.94 -19.72
CA HIS A 95 -11.67 -14.28 -20.37
C HIS A 95 -12.36 -13.22 -19.48
N ALA A 96 -11.94 -13.04 -18.25
CA ALA A 96 -12.41 -11.92 -17.45
C ALA A 96 -11.57 -10.69 -17.79
N THR A 97 -12.12 -9.81 -18.61
CA THR A 97 -11.74 -8.41 -18.59
C THR A 97 -12.06 -7.94 -17.17
N LEU A 98 -11.08 -8.02 -16.26
CA LEU A 98 -11.22 -7.35 -14.97
C LEU A 98 -11.46 -5.88 -15.31
N PRO A 99 -12.65 -5.34 -15.03
CA PRO A 99 -12.88 -3.94 -15.24
C PRO A 99 -11.86 -3.20 -14.38
N ASP A 100 -11.28 -2.13 -14.92
CA ASP A 100 -10.56 -1.09 -14.18
C ASP A 100 -11.60 -0.29 -13.34
N ALA A 101 -12.62 -1.03 -12.84
CA ALA A 101 -13.71 -0.50 -12.06
C ALA A 101 -13.19 -0.19 -10.66
N PRO A 102 -13.63 0.92 -10.06
CA PRO A 102 -13.33 1.23 -8.67
C PRO A 102 -13.78 0.06 -7.80
N VAL A 103 -12.83 -0.67 -7.21
CA VAL A 103 -13.15 -1.72 -6.25
C VAL A 103 -13.76 -1.03 -5.02
N PRO A 104 -14.94 -1.42 -4.57
CA PRO A 104 -15.55 -0.84 -3.38
C PRO A 104 -14.57 -0.95 -2.20
N VAL A 105 -14.37 0.14 -1.49
CA VAL A 105 -13.59 0.14 -0.25
C VAL A 105 -14.33 -0.74 0.75
N SER A 106 -13.65 -1.75 1.30
CA SER A 106 -14.25 -2.64 2.31
C SER A 106 -14.79 -1.84 3.49
N THR A 107 -15.90 -2.30 4.04
CA THR A 107 -16.66 -1.61 5.09
C THR A 107 -15.84 -1.38 6.36
N ALA A 108 -14.94 -2.30 6.69
CA ALA A 108 -14.11 -2.19 7.90
C ALA A 108 -13.05 -1.09 7.80
N LEU A 109 -12.38 -0.97 6.64
CA LEU A 109 -11.35 0.06 6.42
C LEU A 109 -11.96 1.42 6.03
N ALA A 110 -13.17 1.42 5.43
CA ALA A 110 -13.89 2.64 5.08
C ALA A 110 -14.28 3.49 6.31
N VAL A 111 -14.46 2.86 7.47
CA VAL A 111 -14.76 3.54 8.73
C VAL A 111 -13.58 4.36 9.24
N GLU A 112 -12.34 3.96 8.91
CA GLU A 112 -11.12 4.67 9.33
C GLU A 112 -10.70 5.80 8.36
N LEU A 113 -11.32 5.89 7.18
CA LEU A 113 -11.01 6.94 6.21
C LEU A 113 -11.91 8.16 6.42
N THR A 114 -11.30 9.34 6.47
CA THR A 114 -12.06 10.59 6.43
C THR A 114 -12.74 10.76 5.07
N GLU A 115 -13.77 11.60 5.00
CA GLU A 115 -14.47 11.89 3.76
C GLU A 115 -13.52 12.50 2.70
N GLU A 116 -12.60 13.36 3.13
CA GLU A 116 -11.58 13.94 2.25
C GLU A 116 -10.66 12.86 1.67
N ALA A 117 -10.22 11.89 2.49
CA ALA A 117 -9.39 10.78 2.03
C ALA A 117 -10.13 9.91 1.01
N ARG A 118 -11.41 9.62 1.22
CA ARG A 118 -12.25 8.89 0.26
C ARG A 118 -12.39 9.64 -1.07
N GLN A 119 -12.60 10.95 -1.03
CA GLN A 119 -12.69 11.79 -2.24
C GLN A 119 -11.37 11.83 -3.00
N VAL A 120 -10.24 11.92 -2.31
CA VAL A 120 -8.90 11.85 -2.94
C VAL A 120 -8.69 10.50 -3.60
N LEU A 121 -8.97 9.40 -2.91
CA LEU A 121 -8.84 8.06 -3.47
C LEU A 121 -9.74 7.88 -4.71
N ALA A 122 -11.00 8.32 -4.66
CA ALA A 122 -11.91 8.27 -5.80
C ALA A 122 -11.39 9.07 -6.99
N ALA A 123 -10.85 10.26 -6.76
CA ALA A 123 -10.26 11.07 -7.83
C ALA A 123 -9.02 10.40 -8.46
N LEU A 124 -8.21 9.71 -7.67
CA LEU A 124 -7.04 8.99 -8.17
C LEU A 124 -7.43 7.80 -9.05
N GLN A 125 -8.57 7.14 -8.80
CA GLN A 125 -9.06 6.03 -9.63
C GLN A 125 -9.36 6.48 -11.08
N GLU A 126 -9.65 7.77 -11.30
CA GLU A 126 -9.88 8.33 -12.63
C GLU A 126 -8.61 8.54 -13.45
N LEU A 127 -7.45 8.36 -12.83
CA LEU A 127 -6.16 8.52 -13.50
C LEU A 127 -5.70 7.23 -14.18
N PRO A 128 -5.03 7.33 -15.33
CA PRO A 128 -4.30 6.20 -15.90
C PRO A 128 -3.30 5.60 -14.88
N PRO A 129 -3.05 4.27 -14.92
CA PRO A 129 -2.29 3.58 -13.87
C PRO A 129 -0.94 4.22 -13.55
N ARG A 130 -0.19 4.63 -14.57
CA ARG A 130 1.12 5.28 -14.38
C ARG A 130 1.02 6.64 -13.67
N GLN A 131 0.02 7.43 -14.01
CA GLN A 131 -0.20 8.73 -13.39
C GLN A 131 -0.68 8.55 -11.94
N ARG A 132 -1.56 7.62 -11.70
CA ARG A 132 -2.06 7.23 -10.38
C ARG A 132 -0.90 6.79 -9.47
N GLN A 133 -0.03 5.91 -9.95
CA GLN A 133 1.15 5.46 -9.23
C GLN A 133 2.04 6.63 -8.82
N VAL A 134 2.40 7.52 -9.74
CA VAL A 134 3.22 8.69 -9.43
C VAL A 134 2.53 9.60 -8.42
N MET A 135 1.21 9.82 -8.55
CA MET A 135 0.46 10.63 -7.58
C MET A 135 0.45 10.01 -6.19
N ALA A 136 0.30 8.68 -6.07
CA ALA A 136 0.35 7.99 -4.79
C ALA A 136 1.68 8.23 -4.07
N TRP A 137 2.80 8.14 -4.77
CA TRP A 137 4.12 8.44 -4.23
C TRP A 137 4.28 9.91 -3.81
N ILE A 138 3.80 10.85 -4.63
CA ILE A 138 3.86 12.28 -4.33
C ILE A 138 3.02 12.63 -3.09
N ILE A 139 1.80 12.09 -2.99
CA ILE A 139 0.91 12.31 -1.84
C ILE A 139 1.53 11.73 -0.56
N ASP A 140 2.24 10.61 -0.67
CA ASP A 140 2.95 10.01 0.46
C ASP A 140 4.26 10.74 0.82
N GLY A 141 4.61 11.83 0.10
CA GLY A 141 5.67 12.78 0.43
C GLY A 141 7.03 12.49 -0.21
N PHE A 142 7.11 11.64 -1.26
CA PHE A 142 8.35 11.38 -1.97
C PHE A 142 8.61 12.40 -3.07
N GLY A 143 9.89 12.79 -3.23
CA GLY A 143 10.33 13.68 -4.30
C GLY A 143 10.52 12.96 -5.64
N ALA A 144 10.51 13.71 -6.75
CA ALA A 144 10.61 13.14 -8.10
C ALA A 144 11.87 12.29 -8.32
N ALA A 145 13.01 12.64 -7.73
CA ALA A 145 14.25 11.88 -7.83
C ALA A 145 14.18 10.55 -7.06
N GLU A 146 13.56 10.54 -5.89
CA GLU A 146 13.34 9.33 -5.10
C GLU A 146 12.39 8.37 -5.82
N ILE A 147 11.27 8.89 -6.30
CA ILE A 147 10.29 8.12 -7.07
C ILE A 147 10.94 7.51 -8.32
N ALA A 148 11.74 8.29 -9.02
CA ALA A 148 12.45 7.84 -10.22
C ALA A 148 13.36 6.65 -9.93
N ARG A 149 14.11 6.71 -8.82
CA ARG A 149 14.99 5.63 -8.37
C ARG A 149 14.19 4.38 -8.00
N GLU A 150 13.11 4.53 -7.24
CA GLU A 150 12.28 3.40 -6.80
C GLU A 150 11.50 2.73 -7.95
N LEU A 151 11.12 3.50 -8.96
CA LEU A 151 10.37 3.00 -10.13
C LEU A 151 11.27 2.64 -11.33
N GLY A 152 12.57 2.84 -11.24
CA GLY A 152 13.51 2.56 -12.33
C GLY A 152 13.30 3.42 -13.59
N VAL A 153 12.96 4.70 -13.42
CA VAL A 153 12.69 5.64 -14.52
C VAL A 153 13.46 6.94 -14.36
N SER A 154 13.41 7.82 -15.35
CA SER A 154 14.02 9.15 -15.22
C SER A 154 13.17 10.08 -14.35
N PRO A 155 13.80 11.01 -13.59
CA PRO A 155 13.08 12.04 -12.86
C PRO A 155 12.20 12.91 -13.75
N GLU A 156 12.58 13.09 -15.02
CA GLU A 156 11.79 13.82 -16.00
C GLU A 156 10.48 13.09 -16.32
N SER A 157 10.53 11.76 -16.50
CA SER A 157 9.32 10.94 -16.70
C SER A 157 8.36 11.03 -15.51
N VAL A 158 8.88 11.13 -14.28
CA VAL A 158 8.06 11.35 -13.08
C VAL A 158 7.40 12.71 -13.13
N ARG A 159 8.16 13.79 -13.40
CA ARG A 159 7.63 15.16 -13.52
C ARG A 159 6.54 15.27 -14.59
N GLN A 160 6.77 14.67 -15.77
CA GLN A 160 5.78 14.64 -16.86
C GLN A 160 4.51 13.89 -16.47
N SER A 161 4.64 12.72 -15.83
CA SER A 161 3.50 11.94 -15.34
C SER A 161 2.70 12.73 -14.30
N TYR A 162 3.38 13.42 -13.39
CA TYR A 162 2.77 14.27 -12.39
C TYR A 162 2.02 15.45 -13.03
N ALA A 163 2.63 16.15 -13.98
CA ALA A 163 1.98 17.26 -14.68
C ALA A 163 0.71 16.82 -15.42
N LYS A 164 0.76 15.65 -16.10
CA LYS A 164 -0.41 15.05 -16.76
C LYS A 164 -1.49 14.66 -15.76
N ALA A 165 -1.11 14.07 -14.63
CA ALA A 165 -2.05 13.70 -13.55
C ALA A 165 -2.79 14.93 -13.01
N ARG A 166 -2.07 16.01 -12.69
CA ARG A 166 -2.68 17.27 -12.22
C ARG A 166 -3.68 17.84 -13.24
N LYS A 167 -3.34 17.83 -14.52
CA LYS A 167 -4.25 18.29 -15.59
C LYS A 167 -5.52 17.45 -15.65
N ASN A 168 -5.39 16.13 -15.55
CA ASN A 168 -6.53 15.20 -15.57
C ASN A 168 -7.42 15.37 -14.33
N LEU A 169 -6.83 15.50 -13.14
CA LEU A 169 -7.58 15.79 -11.90
C LEU A 169 -8.30 17.13 -11.97
N GLY A 170 -7.66 18.18 -12.50
CA GLY A 170 -8.31 19.48 -12.70
C GLY A 170 -9.56 19.39 -13.59
N ARG A 171 -9.51 18.57 -14.64
CA ARG A 171 -10.69 18.30 -15.50
C ARG A 171 -11.78 17.52 -14.77
N PHE A 172 -11.41 16.57 -13.93
CA PHE A 172 -12.36 15.80 -13.12
C PHE A 172 -13.11 16.69 -12.14
N TYR A 173 -12.42 17.52 -11.35
CA TYR A 173 -13.05 18.44 -10.41
C TYR A 173 -13.87 19.54 -11.12
N GLY A 174 -13.39 20.04 -12.25
CA GLY A 174 -14.13 21.02 -13.05
C GLY A 174 -15.48 20.48 -13.60
N ARG A 175 -15.56 19.20 -13.92
CA ARG A 175 -16.82 18.54 -14.33
C ARG A 175 -17.80 18.36 -13.17
N ARG A 176 -17.30 18.00 -11.97
CA ARG A 176 -18.16 17.84 -10.77
C ARG A 176 -18.77 19.14 -10.28
N LYS A 177 -18.07 20.26 -10.45
CA LYS A 177 -18.57 21.59 -10.02
C LYS A 177 -19.67 22.14 -10.94
N LYS A 178 -19.86 21.58 -12.13
CA LYS A 178 -20.88 21.99 -13.12
C LYS A 178 -22.16 21.14 -13.09
N ARG A 179 -22.22 20.13 -12.22
CA ARG A 179 -23.40 19.30 -11.96
C ARG A 179 -24.01 19.65 -10.61
#